data_cfd053bf1d273b2e3ce929ad3e6d050f
#
_entry.id   cfd053bf1d273b2e3ce929ad3e6d050f
#
_cell.length_a   1.000
_cell.length_b   1.000
_cell.length_c   1.000
_cell.angle_alpha   90.00
_cell.angle_beta   90.00
_cell.angle_gamma   90.00
#
_symmetry.space_group_name_H-M   'P 1'
#
loop_
_entity.id
_entity.type
_entity.pdbx_description
1 polymer ?
#
loop_
_entity_poly.entity_id
_entity_poly.type
_entity_poly.pdbx_seq_one_letter_code
_entity_poly.pdbx_strand_id
1 'polypeptide(L)'
;LIGELWSSDEIDFVNVTIALSRLHQIMEELSPEFLSEGNAAHRDLSLLLMSEPDSQHGLGAFMLSEFFRQAGWRVTLAAPQDIEEFKRLFLSDWFDAVALSISTDRQIDAISEAVSELRKEALNPQLKIYVGGPMAYLCADELNWTGTSLLQTDAAQAVQLVTQEMTNFKTSSAETSHAIGCHVHLEKLGKVNKM
;
A
#
# COMPACT_ATOMS: atom_id res chain seq x y z
N LEU A 1 -11.36 0.12 -22.50
CA LEU A 1 -11.18 -0.02 -23.96
C LEU A 1 -10.40 -1.29 -24.34
N ILE A 2 -9.10 -1.47 -23.90
CA ILE A 2 -8.31 -2.67 -24.27
C ILE A 2 -8.97 -3.93 -23.69
N GLY A 3 -9.41 -3.92 -22.43
CA GLY A 3 -10.12 -5.04 -21.80
C GLY A 3 -11.48 -5.36 -22.45
N GLU A 4 -12.21 -4.35 -22.91
CA GLU A 4 -13.46 -4.52 -23.65
C GLU A 4 -13.24 -5.18 -25.01
N LEU A 5 -12.19 -4.74 -25.75
CA LEU A 5 -11.81 -5.33 -27.04
C LEU A 5 -11.33 -6.78 -26.89
N TRP A 6 -10.67 -7.10 -25.77
CA TRP A 6 -10.34 -8.47 -25.40
C TRP A 6 -11.61 -9.32 -25.17
N SER A 7 -12.55 -8.79 -24.36
CA SER A 7 -13.80 -9.51 -24.01
C SER A 7 -14.73 -9.72 -25.19
N SER A 8 -14.57 -8.90 -26.26
CA SER A 8 -15.35 -9.04 -27.50
C SER A 8 -14.65 -9.90 -28.59
N ASP A 9 -13.52 -10.54 -28.26
CA ASP A 9 -12.69 -11.28 -29.23
C ASP A 9 -12.20 -10.45 -30.46
N GLU A 10 -12.19 -9.12 -30.32
CA GLU A 10 -11.71 -8.23 -31.39
C GLU A 10 -10.18 -8.09 -31.41
N ILE A 11 -9.51 -8.43 -30.32
CA ILE A 11 -8.05 -8.42 -30.19
C ILE A 11 -7.56 -9.75 -29.64
N ASP A 12 -6.53 -10.32 -30.24
CA ASP A 12 -5.88 -11.54 -29.75
C ASP A 12 -4.93 -11.27 -28.56
N PHE A 13 -4.57 -12.33 -27.84
CA PHE A 13 -3.69 -12.29 -26.68
C PHE A 13 -2.36 -11.59 -26.95
N VAL A 14 -1.76 -11.83 -28.11
CA VAL A 14 -0.44 -11.26 -28.45
C VAL A 14 -0.54 -9.74 -28.59
N ASN A 15 -1.56 -9.25 -29.29
CA ASN A 15 -1.78 -7.81 -29.46
C ASN A 15 -2.10 -7.10 -28.15
N VAL A 16 -2.88 -7.71 -27.26
CA VAL A 16 -3.14 -7.18 -25.90
C VAL A 16 -1.85 -7.10 -25.11
N THR A 17 -1.06 -8.15 -25.10
CA THR A 17 0.22 -8.20 -24.37
C THR A 17 1.20 -7.14 -24.89
N ILE A 18 1.31 -6.97 -26.20
CA ILE A 18 2.15 -5.94 -26.83
C ILE A 18 1.66 -4.54 -26.45
N ALA A 19 0.33 -4.31 -26.48
CA ALA A 19 -0.25 -3.01 -26.15
C ALA A 19 0.02 -2.64 -24.68
N LEU A 20 -0.17 -3.57 -23.75
CA LEU A 20 0.11 -3.37 -22.32
C LEU A 20 1.60 -3.14 -22.06
N SER A 21 2.49 -3.89 -22.73
CA SER A 21 3.93 -3.71 -22.62
C SER A 21 4.38 -2.32 -23.11
N ARG A 22 3.84 -1.86 -24.24
CA ARG A 22 4.12 -0.52 -24.74
C ARG A 22 3.59 0.57 -23.82
N LEU A 23 2.38 0.38 -23.27
CA LEU A 23 1.82 1.31 -22.29
C LEU A 23 2.72 1.41 -21.05
N HIS A 24 3.22 0.28 -20.56
CA HIS A 24 4.15 0.25 -19.42
C HIS A 24 5.44 1.02 -19.73
N GLN A 25 6.05 0.79 -20.93
CA GLN A 25 7.24 1.54 -21.37
C GLN A 25 7.00 3.05 -21.42
N ILE A 26 5.88 3.49 -21.99
CA ILE A 26 5.52 4.91 -22.06
C ILE A 26 5.39 5.50 -20.64
N MET A 27 4.80 4.76 -19.74
CA MET A 27 4.66 5.21 -18.35
C MET A 27 6.01 5.29 -17.64
N GLU A 28 6.91 4.34 -17.84
CA GLU A 28 8.28 4.40 -17.32
C GLU A 28 9.05 5.61 -17.87
N GLU A 29 8.91 5.90 -19.16
CA GLU A 29 9.54 7.07 -19.79
C GLU A 29 9.00 8.41 -19.25
N LEU A 30 7.71 8.48 -18.95
CA LEU A 30 7.05 9.69 -18.40
C LEU A 30 7.21 9.84 -16.88
N SER A 31 7.57 8.77 -16.16
CA SER A 31 7.69 8.77 -14.71
C SER A 31 8.62 9.87 -14.16
N PRO A 32 9.82 10.13 -14.70
CA PRO A 32 10.68 11.19 -14.19
C PRO A 32 10.05 12.59 -14.26
N GLU A 33 9.31 12.91 -15.33
CA GLU A 33 8.60 14.18 -15.47
C GLU A 33 7.45 14.27 -14.47
N PHE A 34 6.63 13.21 -14.38
CA PHE A 34 5.53 13.10 -13.44
C PHE A 34 5.98 13.25 -11.98
N LEU A 35 7.10 12.63 -11.61
CA LEU A 35 7.67 12.73 -10.26
C LEU A 35 8.32 14.07 -9.98
N SER A 36 8.80 14.80 -11.00
CA SER A 36 9.39 16.13 -10.83
C SER A 36 8.39 17.17 -10.33
N GLU A 37 7.10 16.99 -10.62
CA GLU A 37 6.00 17.81 -10.13
C GLU A 37 5.54 17.42 -8.71
N GLY A 38 6.15 16.39 -8.13
CA GLY A 38 5.73 15.79 -6.87
C GLY A 38 6.03 16.61 -5.63
N ASN A 39 5.30 16.31 -4.57
CA ASN A 39 5.46 16.94 -3.26
C ASN A 39 6.46 16.15 -2.39
N ALA A 40 7.41 16.83 -1.78
CA ALA A 40 8.37 16.23 -0.86
C ALA A 40 7.83 16.09 0.60
N ALA A 41 6.58 16.44 0.85
CA ALA A 41 6.01 16.58 2.20
C ALA A 41 5.91 15.27 3.00
N HIS A 42 5.91 14.10 2.35
CA HIS A 42 5.66 12.81 2.99
C HIS A 42 6.83 11.83 2.85
N ARG A 43 8.07 12.33 2.71
CA ARG A 43 9.30 11.50 2.58
C ARG A 43 9.60 10.62 3.79
N ASP A 44 8.97 10.90 4.91
CA ASP A 44 9.05 10.10 6.15
C ASP A 44 8.08 8.90 6.15
N LEU A 45 7.15 8.83 5.17
CA LEU A 45 6.22 7.71 5.02
C LEU A 45 6.79 6.64 4.07
N SER A 46 6.70 5.38 4.48
CA SER A 46 7.14 4.22 3.72
C SER A 46 6.00 3.26 3.43
N LEU A 47 5.89 2.85 2.17
CA LEU A 47 4.85 1.96 1.66
C LEU A 47 5.48 0.74 1.00
N LEU A 48 5.04 -0.45 1.38
CA LEU A 48 5.17 -1.66 0.58
C LEU A 48 3.88 -1.85 -0.23
N LEU A 49 3.98 -1.76 -1.55
CA LEU A 49 2.88 -2.04 -2.47
C LEU A 49 3.13 -3.38 -3.16
N MET A 50 2.23 -4.32 -2.96
CA MET A 50 2.33 -5.67 -3.54
C MET A 50 1.07 -6.03 -4.33
N SER A 51 1.26 -6.76 -5.42
CA SER A 51 0.18 -7.55 -6.03
C SER A 51 0.03 -8.89 -5.33
N GLU A 52 -1.08 -9.59 -5.61
CA GLU A 52 -1.21 -11.00 -5.21
C GLU A 52 -0.08 -11.85 -5.83
N PRO A 53 0.31 -12.98 -5.18
CA PRO A 53 1.34 -13.86 -5.73
C PRO A 53 1.03 -14.34 -7.15
N ASP A 54 2.06 -14.46 -8.00
CA ASP A 54 1.95 -14.87 -9.41
C ASP A 54 1.01 -13.98 -10.26
N SER A 55 0.82 -12.72 -9.85
CA SER A 55 -0.02 -11.78 -10.59
C SER A 55 0.60 -11.36 -11.92
N GLN A 56 -0.19 -11.45 -12.99
CA GLN A 56 0.17 -10.90 -14.31
C GLN A 56 -0.31 -9.44 -14.48
N HIS A 57 -0.94 -8.86 -13.46
CA HIS A 57 -1.60 -7.55 -13.51
C HIS A 57 -0.77 -6.43 -12.87
N GLY A 58 0.51 -6.33 -13.24
CA GLY A 58 1.45 -5.37 -12.63
C GLY A 58 1.22 -3.90 -12.97
N LEU A 59 0.56 -3.58 -14.09
CA LEU A 59 0.42 -2.20 -14.57
C LEU A 59 -0.33 -1.30 -13.57
N GLY A 60 -1.43 -1.78 -13.00
CA GLY A 60 -2.22 -1.01 -12.02
C GLY A 60 -1.42 -0.74 -10.73
N ALA A 61 -0.66 -1.72 -10.25
CA ALA A 61 0.21 -1.56 -9.10
C ALA A 61 1.37 -0.59 -9.40
N PHE A 62 1.95 -0.67 -10.61
CA PHE A 62 2.95 0.30 -11.05
C PHE A 62 2.41 1.72 -11.07
N MET A 63 1.26 1.96 -11.71
CA MET A 63 0.60 3.28 -11.71
C MET A 63 0.38 3.79 -10.30
N LEU A 64 -0.18 2.98 -9.43
CA LEU A 64 -0.44 3.36 -8.04
C LEU A 64 0.85 3.71 -7.30
N SER A 65 1.95 2.99 -7.56
CA SER A 65 3.25 3.28 -6.97
C SER A 65 3.78 4.67 -7.38
N GLU A 66 3.58 5.07 -8.64
CA GLU A 66 3.98 6.38 -9.13
C GLU A 66 3.17 7.52 -8.49
N PHE A 67 1.86 7.34 -8.31
CA PHE A 67 1.04 8.31 -7.59
C PHE A 67 1.48 8.48 -6.12
N PHE A 68 1.82 7.40 -5.42
CA PHE A 68 2.37 7.49 -4.07
C PHE A 68 3.74 8.17 -4.05
N ARG A 69 4.63 7.87 -5.01
CA ARG A 69 5.94 8.54 -5.13
C ARG A 69 5.77 10.03 -5.41
N GLN A 70 4.84 10.42 -6.30
CA GLN A 70 4.51 11.81 -6.56
C GLN A 70 3.98 12.53 -5.30
N ALA A 71 3.20 11.85 -4.46
CA ALA A 71 2.77 12.35 -3.16
C ALA A 71 3.91 12.43 -2.12
N GLY A 72 5.11 11.96 -2.45
CA GLY A 72 6.30 12.06 -1.62
C GLY A 72 6.64 10.83 -0.79
N TRP A 73 5.91 9.72 -0.94
CA TRP A 73 6.17 8.48 -0.21
C TRP A 73 7.42 7.76 -0.71
N ARG A 74 8.10 7.06 0.18
CA ARG A 74 9.08 6.03 -0.18
C ARG A 74 8.34 4.73 -0.50
N VAL A 75 8.31 4.32 -1.77
CA VAL A 75 7.53 3.16 -2.22
C VAL A 75 8.44 2.03 -2.64
N THR A 76 8.25 0.87 -2.01
CA THR A 76 8.75 -0.43 -2.48
C THR A 76 7.60 -1.11 -3.22
N LEU A 77 7.75 -1.28 -4.53
CA LEU A 77 6.81 -2.03 -5.37
C LEU A 77 7.34 -3.45 -5.53
N ALA A 78 6.52 -4.45 -5.27
CA ALA A 78 6.88 -5.85 -5.38
C ALA A 78 5.76 -6.70 -6.00
N ALA A 79 6.16 -7.71 -6.77
CA ALA A 79 5.29 -8.71 -7.38
C ALA A 79 5.79 -10.12 -6.99
N PRO A 80 5.36 -10.65 -5.84
CA PRO A 80 5.82 -11.94 -5.35
C PRO A 80 5.40 -13.08 -6.28
N GLN A 81 6.26 -14.10 -6.42
CA GLN A 81 5.98 -15.26 -7.25
C GLN A 81 5.10 -16.29 -6.52
N ASP A 82 5.20 -16.34 -5.21
CA ASP A 82 4.46 -17.26 -4.35
C ASP A 82 4.17 -16.65 -2.97
N ILE A 83 3.41 -17.39 -2.16
CA ILE A 83 3.02 -16.94 -0.82
C ILE A 83 4.21 -16.82 0.14
N GLU A 84 5.26 -17.61 -0.04
CA GLU A 84 6.45 -17.55 0.81
C GLU A 84 7.29 -16.30 0.50
N GLU A 85 7.38 -15.93 -0.77
CA GLU A 85 7.98 -14.65 -1.15
C GLU A 85 7.16 -13.46 -0.68
N PHE A 86 5.83 -13.54 -0.77
CA PHE A 86 4.92 -12.55 -0.21
C PHE A 86 5.17 -12.33 1.29
N LYS A 87 5.28 -13.41 2.07
CA LYS A 87 5.59 -13.35 3.50
C LYS A 87 6.95 -12.72 3.77
N ARG A 88 7.98 -13.11 3.02
CA ARG A 88 9.34 -12.55 3.17
C ARG A 88 9.37 -11.04 2.88
N LEU A 89 8.70 -10.59 1.82
CA LEU A 89 8.64 -9.18 1.45
C LEU A 89 7.91 -8.36 2.50
N PHE A 90 6.81 -8.88 3.05
CA PHE A 90 6.04 -8.22 4.10
C PHE A 90 6.87 -7.95 5.37
N LEU A 91 7.78 -8.85 5.71
CA LEU A 91 8.66 -8.76 6.89
C LEU A 91 10.04 -8.17 6.59
N SER A 92 10.32 -7.77 5.34
CA SER A 92 11.67 -7.43 4.90
C SER A 92 12.22 -6.13 5.48
N ASP A 93 11.35 -5.18 5.83
CA ASP A 93 11.76 -3.85 6.29
C ASP A 93 10.66 -3.22 7.17
N TRP A 94 10.97 -2.05 7.73
CA TRP A 94 10.00 -1.23 8.43
C TRP A 94 9.17 -0.43 7.43
N PHE A 95 7.88 -0.74 7.35
CA PHE A 95 6.90 0.01 6.58
C PHE A 95 5.88 0.71 7.48
N ASP A 96 5.46 1.91 7.12
CA ASP A 96 4.34 2.60 7.76
C ASP A 96 3.01 2.01 7.28
N ALA A 97 2.96 1.62 6.00
CA ALA A 97 1.80 1.01 5.38
C ALA A 97 2.19 -0.12 4.41
N VAL A 98 1.28 -1.08 4.28
CA VAL A 98 1.28 -2.09 3.21
C VAL A 98 -0.01 -1.91 2.40
N ALA A 99 0.09 -1.88 1.09
CA ALA A 99 -1.06 -1.89 0.18
C ALA A 99 -1.02 -3.13 -0.71
N LEU A 100 -2.12 -3.85 -0.76
CA LEU A 100 -2.29 -5.08 -1.53
C LEU A 100 -3.24 -4.82 -2.69
N SER A 101 -2.79 -5.07 -3.92
CA SER A 101 -3.61 -4.99 -5.13
C SER A 101 -4.05 -6.39 -5.53
N ILE A 102 -5.32 -6.72 -5.31
CA ILE A 102 -5.91 -8.03 -5.59
C ILE A 102 -6.71 -7.95 -6.89
N SER A 103 -6.29 -8.74 -7.88
CA SER A 103 -6.86 -8.75 -9.23
C SER A 103 -7.62 -10.02 -9.55
N THR A 104 -7.42 -11.11 -8.78
CA THR A 104 -8.11 -12.39 -8.94
C THR A 104 -8.58 -12.94 -7.59
N ASP A 105 -9.58 -13.80 -7.63
CA ASP A 105 -10.16 -14.46 -6.45
C ASP A 105 -9.36 -15.70 -5.97
N ARG A 106 -8.41 -16.17 -6.79
CA ARG A 106 -7.75 -17.48 -6.63
C ARG A 106 -7.01 -17.66 -5.30
N GLN A 107 -6.50 -16.59 -4.70
CA GLN A 107 -5.63 -16.66 -3.53
C GLN A 107 -6.14 -15.81 -2.35
N ILE A 108 -7.37 -15.34 -2.39
CA ILE A 108 -7.94 -14.45 -1.36
C ILE A 108 -7.78 -15.06 0.04
N ASP A 109 -8.17 -16.32 0.21
CA ASP A 109 -8.08 -17.01 1.51
C ASP A 109 -6.64 -17.15 2.01
N ALA A 110 -5.73 -17.60 1.12
CA ALA A 110 -4.32 -17.77 1.47
C ALA A 110 -3.63 -16.45 1.85
N ILE A 111 -3.96 -15.36 1.14
CA ILE A 111 -3.43 -14.03 1.44
C ILE A 111 -4.03 -13.50 2.74
N SER A 112 -5.32 -13.71 2.99
CA SER A 112 -6.01 -13.33 4.23
C SER A 112 -5.37 -13.98 5.45
N GLU A 113 -5.12 -15.29 5.37
CA GLU A 113 -4.46 -16.06 6.41
C GLU A 113 -3.03 -15.53 6.66
N ALA A 114 -2.25 -15.37 5.58
CA ALA A 114 -0.90 -14.82 5.66
C ALA A 114 -0.88 -13.41 6.29
N VAL A 115 -1.75 -12.51 5.88
CA VAL A 115 -1.84 -11.15 6.43
C VAL A 115 -2.17 -11.17 7.92
N SER A 116 -3.08 -12.06 8.35
CA SER A 116 -3.45 -12.22 9.76
C SER A 116 -2.28 -12.68 10.63
N GLU A 117 -1.43 -13.57 10.11
CA GLU A 117 -0.20 -14.05 10.78
C GLU A 117 0.87 -12.95 10.81
N LEU A 118 1.22 -12.41 9.63
CA LEU A 118 2.31 -11.47 9.43
C LEU A 118 2.13 -10.16 10.19
N ARG A 119 0.88 -9.74 10.39
CA ARG A 119 0.58 -8.55 11.17
C ARG A 119 1.11 -8.62 12.61
N LYS A 120 1.18 -9.81 13.20
CA LYS A 120 1.69 -10.04 14.55
C LYS A 120 3.22 -10.00 14.61
N GLU A 121 3.85 -10.28 13.48
CA GLU A 121 5.31 -10.38 13.32
C GLU A 121 5.92 -9.13 12.67
N ALA A 122 5.08 -8.21 12.16
CA ALA A 122 5.52 -7.00 11.48
C ALA A 122 6.48 -6.17 12.35
N LEU A 123 7.54 -5.66 11.74
CA LEU A 123 8.53 -4.79 12.42
C LEU A 123 7.90 -3.51 12.97
N ASN A 124 6.84 -3.01 12.34
CA ASN A 124 6.05 -1.89 12.80
C ASN A 124 4.76 -2.39 13.47
N PRO A 125 4.62 -2.31 14.81
CA PRO A 125 3.40 -2.72 15.52
C PRO A 125 2.17 -1.88 15.16
N GLN A 126 2.37 -0.71 14.55
CA GLN A 126 1.33 0.22 14.13
C GLN A 126 1.09 0.17 12.61
N LEU A 127 1.61 -0.86 11.93
CA LEU A 127 1.46 -1.05 10.50
C LEU A 127 0.00 -0.95 10.06
N LYS A 128 -0.25 -0.11 9.07
CA LYS A 128 -1.55 -0.02 8.39
C LYS A 128 -1.55 -0.90 7.14
N ILE A 129 -2.62 -1.66 6.94
CA ILE A 129 -2.76 -2.55 5.80
C ILE A 129 -4.00 -2.15 5.00
N TYR A 130 -3.79 -1.87 3.73
CA TYR A 130 -4.82 -1.48 2.78
C TYR A 130 -4.99 -2.58 1.73
N VAL A 131 -6.23 -2.88 1.37
CA VAL A 131 -6.55 -3.86 0.35
C VAL A 131 -7.37 -3.18 -0.73
N GLY A 132 -6.94 -3.30 -1.97
CA GLY A 132 -7.58 -2.68 -3.12
C GLY A 132 -7.43 -3.55 -4.37
N GLY A 133 -7.54 -2.92 -5.54
CA GLY A 133 -7.48 -3.58 -6.83
C GLY A 133 -8.87 -3.95 -7.38
N PRO A 134 -8.95 -4.58 -8.56
CA PRO A 134 -10.22 -4.91 -9.20
C PRO A 134 -11.17 -5.74 -8.33
N MET A 135 -10.63 -6.69 -7.55
CA MET A 135 -11.46 -7.55 -6.68
C MET A 135 -12.08 -6.79 -5.51
N ALA A 136 -11.54 -5.63 -5.11
CA ALA A 136 -12.16 -4.81 -4.07
C ALA A 136 -13.57 -4.34 -4.43
N TYR A 137 -13.88 -4.24 -5.71
CA TYR A 137 -15.23 -3.92 -6.19
C TYR A 137 -16.13 -5.13 -6.38
N LEU A 138 -15.56 -6.30 -6.70
CA LEU A 138 -16.30 -7.52 -7.03
C LEU A 138 -16.57 -8.40 -5.83
N CYS A 139 -15.62 -8.47 -4.89
CA CYS A 139 -15.62 -9.36 -3.73
C CYS A 139 -15.32 -8.60 -2.43
N ALA A 140 -15.97 -7.46 -2.21
CA ALA A 140 -15.72 -6.58 -1.06
C ALA A 140 -15.85 -7.31 0.30
N ASP A 141 -16.83 -8.17 0.44
CA ASP A 141 -17.08 -8.91 1.68
C ASP A 141 -15.95 -9.91 1.99
N GLU A 142 -15.39 -10.53 0.96
CA GLU A 142 -14.27 -11.49 1.08
C GLU A 142 -12.93 -10.79 1.38
N LEU A 143 -12.79 -9.53 0.98
CA LEU A 143 -11.59 -8.72 1.19
C LEU A 143 -11.65 -7.82 2.44
N ASN A 144 -12.75 -7.83 3.15
CA ASN A 144 -12.91 -7.07 4.39
C ASN A 144 -12.29 -7.81 5.59
N TRP A 145 -10.97 -7.95 5.57
CA TRP A 145 -10.22 -8.68 6.58
C TRP A 145 -10.07 -7.86 7.87
N THR A 146 -10.04 -8.57 9.00
CA THR A 146 -9.89 -7.91 10.31
C THR A 146 -8.59 -7.11 10.39
N GLY A 147 -8.74 -5.82 10.63
CA GLY A 147 -7.61 -4.90 10.81
C GLY A 147 -6.98 -4.42 9.52
N THR A 148 -7.64 -4.59 8.38
CA THR A 148 -7.28 -3.96 7.12
C THR A 148 -8.32 -2.89 6.74
N SER A 149 -7.94 -1.99 5.84
CA SER A 149 -8.84 -0.99 5.25
C SER A 149 -9.05 -1.31 3.76
N LEU A 150 -10.30 -1.53 3.36
CA LEU A 150 -10.65 -1.79 1.97
C LEU A 150 -10.73 -0.48 1.18
N LEU A 151 -10.04 -0.41 0.03
CA LEU A 151 -10.01 0.74 -0.87
C LEU A 151 -10.79 0.41 -2.15
N GLN A 152 -12.00 0.95 -2.26
CA GLN A 152 -12.87 0.85 -3.44
C GLN A 152 -12.89 2.20 -4.17
N THR A 153 -11.74 2.61 -4.72
CA THR A 153 -11.59 3.93 -5.32
C THR A 153 -10.50 3.92 -6.39
N ASP A 154 -10.42 4.97 -7.19
CA ASP A 154 -9.33 5.13 -8.15
C ASP A 154 -7.98 5.42 -7.47
N ALA A 155 -6.90 5.33 -8.24
CA ALA A 155 -5.54 5.47 -7.71
C ALA A 155 -5.29 6.84 -7.06
N ALA A 156 -5.78 7.92 -7.63
CA ALA A 156 -5.56 9.27 -7.09
C ALA A 156 -6.28 9.47 -5.75
N GLN A 157 -7.52 9.02 -5.67
CA GLN A 157 -8.31 9.05 -4.43
C GLN A 157 -7.73 8.12 -3.37
N ALA A 158 -7.27 6.92 -3.75
CA ALA A 158 -6.61 5.98 -2.83
C ALA A 158 -5.41 6.64 -2.16
N VAL A 159 -4.53 7.29 -2.93
CA VAL A 159 -3.36 8.02 -2.40
C VAL A 159 -3.77 9.13 -1.45
N GLN A 160 -4.79 9.91 -1.79
CA GLN A 160 -5.28 10.99 -0.93
C GLN A 160 -5.80 10.45 0.41
N LEU A 161 -6.65 9.42 0.38
CA LEU A 161 -7.24 8.81 1.57
C LEU A 161 -6.16 8.22 2.49
N VAL A 162 -5.27 7.41 1.93
CA VAL A 162 -4.18 6.76 2.69
C VAL A 162 -3.23 7.82 3.28
N THR A 163 -2.85 8.82 2.49
CA THR A 163 -1.95 9.88 2.95
C THR A 163 -2.57 10.70 4.08
N GLN A 164 -3.85 11.05 3.96
CA GLN A 164 -4.56 11.78 5.00
C GLN A 164 -4.69 10.96 6.29
N GLU A 165 -5.05 9.68 6.19
CA GLU A 165 -5.14 8.78 7.34
C GLU A 165 -3.80 8.65 8.06
N MET A 166 -2.72 8.40 7.31
CA MET A 166 -1.40 8.24 7.88
C MET A 166 -0.84 9.51 8.51
N THR A 167 -1.09 10.67 7.91
CA THR A 167 -0.69 11.96 8.46
C THR A 167 -1.41 12.24 9.79
N ASN A 168 -2.73 12.05 9.83
CA ASN A 168 -3.53 12.21 11.04
C ASN A 168 -3.08 11.25 12.14
N PHE A 169 -2.79 10.00 11.79
CA PHE A 169 -2.33 8.96 12.71
C PHE A 169 -0.97 9.32 13.34
N LYS A 170 0.02 9.77 12.54
CA LYS A 170 1.33 10.20 13.06
C LYS A 170 1.21 11.43 13.97
N THR A 171 0.38 12.40 13.62
CA THR A 171 0.16 13.60 14.43
C THR A 171 -0.43 13.24 15.79
N SER A 172 -1.46 12.41 15.83
CA SER A 172 -2.10 11.95 17.07
C SER A 172 -1.13 11.13 17.95
N SER A 173 -0.31 10.28 17.35
CA SER A 173 0.70 9.49 18.06
C SER A 173 1.80 10.36 18.68
N ALA A 174 2.22 11.42 17.98
CA ALA A 174 3.21 12.37 18.47
C ALA A 174 2.69 13.19 19.67
N GLU A 175 1.44 13.65 19.62
CA GLU A 175 0.78 14.37 20.71
C GLU A 175 0.65 13.51 21.96
N THR A 176 0.27 12.25 21.81
CA THR A 176 0.17 11.30 22.92
C THR A 176 1.52 11.03 23.57
N SER A 177 2.58 10.87 22.79
CA SER A 177 3.95 10.70 23.30
C SER A 177 4.44 11.94 24.06
N HIS A 178 4.11 13.14 23.58
CA HIS A 178 4.49 14.39 24.25
C HIS A 178 3.75 14.58 25.58
N ALA A 179 2.46 14.22 25.64
CA ALA A 179 1.64 14.29 26.85
C ALA A 179 2.15 13.32 27.94
N ILE A 180 2.55 12.11 27.57
CA ILE A 180 3.12 11.11 28.49
C ILE A 180 4.50 11.57 28.99
N GLY A 181 5.35 12.12 28.14
CA GLY A 181 6.65 12.66 28.50
C GLY A 181 6.57 13.83 29.49
N CYS A 182 5.58 14.72 29.34
CA CYS A 182 5.33 15.81 30.24
C CYS A 182 4.87 15.33 31.63
N HIS A 183 4.02 14.28 31.68
CA HIS A 183 3.52 13.75 32.94
C HIS A 183 4.62 13.08 33.78
N VAL A 184 5.51 12.31 33.13
CA VAL A 184 6.65 11.66 33.79
C VAL A 184 7.66 12.69 34.32
N HIS A 185 7.81 13.83 33.65
CA HIS A 185 8.73 14.90 34.09
C HIS A 185 8.19 15.65 35.30
N LEU A 186 6.87 15.89 35.38
CA LEU A 186 6.22 16.53 36.51
C LEU A 186 6.21 15.64 37.76
N GLU A 187 6.05 14.33 37.64
CA GLU A 187 6.15 13.40 38.77
C GLU A 187 7.56 13.33 39.38
N LYS A 188 8.61 13.43 38.52
CA LYS A 188 10.00 13.47 39.00
C LYS A 188 10.34 14.77 39.75
N LEU A 189 9.80 15.91 39.32
CA LEU A 189 9.99 17.20 39.99
C LEU A 189 9.19 17.29 41.34
N GLY A 190 8.06 16.63 41.42
CA GLY A 190 7.25 16.61 42.66
C GLY A 190 7.84 15.78 43.81
N LYS A 191 8.81 14.87 43.51
CA LYS A 191 9.50 14.05 44.53
C LYS A 191 10.77 14.68 45.10
N VAL A 192 11.28 15.73 44.53
CA VAL A 192 12.51 16.41 44.99
C VAL A 192 12.22 17.49 46.03
N ASN A 193 10.97 17.93 46.15
CA ASN A 193 10.57 18.99 47.11
C ASN A 193 9.96 18.50 48.44
N LYS A 194 10.19 17.23 48.80
CA LYS A 194 9.79 16.66 50.11
C LYS A 194 10.98 15.99 50.82
N MET A 195 12.06 16.74 50.98
CA MET A 195 13.08 16.47 51.99
C MET A 195 13.42 17.75 52.74
#